data_a3963990aa17cee9563fb640cb291593
#
_entry.id   a3963990aa17cee9563fb640cb291593
#
_cell.length_a   1.000
_cell.length_b   1.000
_cell.length_c   1.000
_cell.angle_alpha   90.00
_cell.angle_beta   90.00
_cell.angle_gamma   90.00
#
_symmetry.space_group_name_H-M   'P 1'
#
loop_
_entity.id
_entity.type
_entity.pdbx_description
1 polymer ?
#
loop_
_entity_poly.entity_id
_entity_poly.type
_entity_poly.pdbx_seq_one_letter_code
_entity_poly.pdbx_strand_id
1 'polypeptide(L)'
;MYYFDIGSSTIKLYEYKKELSLIEEKSIMFKRGFSEDGIQEENIEKMMAFIKEVKEKYNLNKNNTEIYATGIWRKIPNEQLANIETRFNELDLKFNVISHDKENYYFEKAMQGVYNNRIMMVNMGGKTTELVIFNNDTVENRVNLTVGVSDVFDKYPNINVLDSGISKEEIINYLENLIPEDINFNCDIAMHTGGELRFQKLVKYNLKPNKFFDDGIHKVYVTYEDFDKKNEE
;
A
#
# COMPACT_ATOMS: atom_id res chain seq x y z
N MET A 1 -16.03 -8.67 13.37
CA MET A 1 -15.69 -7.28 13.00
C MET A 1 -15.26 -7.23 11.55
N TYR A 2 -15.60 -6.15 10.88
CA TYR A 2 -15.25 -5.92 9.49
C TYR A 2 -14.37 -4.68 9.37
N TYR A 3 -13.43 -4.71 8.43
CA TYR A 3 -12.48 -3.62 8.20
C TYR A 3 -12.38 -3.31 6.72
N PHE A 4 -12.67 -2.06 6.36
CA PHE A 4 -12.37 -1.57 5.04
C PHE A 4 -11.00 -0.90 5.02
N ASP A 5 -10.19 -1.28 4.06
CA ASP A 5 -9.01 -0.55 3.60
C ASP A 5 -9.36 0.10 2.25
N ILE A 6 -9.48 1.42 2.25
CA ILE A 6 -9.79 2.22 1.05
C ILE A 6 -8.54 2.97 0.65
N GLY A 7 -7.75 2.34 -0.21
CA GLY A 7 -6.54 2.92 -0.79
C GLY A 7 -6.82 3.84 -1.99
N SER A 8 -5.76 4.27 -2.64
CA SER A 8 -5.85 5.16 -3.81
C SER A 8 -6.33 4.47 -5.10
N SER A 9 -6.38 3.14 -5.12
CA SER A 9 -6.72 2.37 -6.34
C SER A 9 -7.51 1.09 -6.06
N THR A 10 -7.73 0.75 -4.80
CA THR A 10 -8.36 -0.50 -4.41
C THR A 10 -9.11 -0.31 -3.09
N ILE A 11 -10.28 -0.92 -3.00
CA ILE A 11 -11.04 -1.08 -1.76
C ILE A 11 -10.98 -2.54 -1.39
N LYS A 12 -10.63 -2.84 -0.16
CA LYS A 12 -10.61 -4.19 0.39
C LYS A 12 -11.49 -4.26 1.61
N LEU A 13 -12.27 -5.33 1.72
CA LEU A 13 -13.06 -5.65 2.90
C LEU A 13 -12.51 -6.91 3.54
N TYR A 14 -12.15 -6.80 4.80
CA TYR A 14 -11.69 -7.90 5.61
C TYR A 14 -12.72 -8.26 6.68
N GLU A 15 -12.85 -9.55 6.97
CA GLU A 15 -13.56 -10.05 8.13
C GLU A 15 -12.56 -10.55 9.19
N TYR A 16 -12.75 -10.15 10.45
CA TYR A 16 -12.01 -10.66 11.59
C TYR A 16 -12.91 -11.50 12.48
N LYS A 17 -12.61 -12.80 12.57
CA LYS A 17 -13.21 -13.76 13.51
C LYS A 17 -12.15 -14.26 14.48
N LYS A 18 -11.32 -15.20 14.03
CA LYS A 18 -10.10 -15.64 14.74
C LYS A 18 -8.85 -15.09 14.09
N GLU A 19 -8.93 -14.88 12.79
CA GLU A 19 -7.89 -14.29 11.95
C GLU A 19 -8.53 -13.29 10.97
N LEU A 20 -7.72 -12.45 10.39
CA LEU A 20 -8.14 -11.46 9.40
C LEU A 20 -8.17 -12.11 8.01
N SER A 21 -9.33 -12.10 7.36
CA SER A 21 -9.54 -12.69 6.05
C SER A 21 -10.06 -11.65 5.05
N LEU A 22 -9.43 -11.53 3.90
CA LEU A 22 -9.94 -10.73 2.79
C LEU A 22 -11.17 -11.42 2.21
N ILE A 23 -12.31 -10.75 2.22
CA ILE A 23 -13.60 -11.33 1.76
C ILE A 23 -14.14 -10.64 0.50
N GLU A 24 -13.82 -9.36 0.27
CA GLU A 24 -14.17 -8.63 -0.94
C GLU A 24 -13.04 -7.69 -1.35
N GLU A 25 -12.90 -7.48 -2.66
CA GLU A 25 -11.97 -6.51 -3.22
C GLU A 25 -12.57 -5.84 -4.46
N LYS A 26 -12.39 -4.53 -4.60
CA LYS A 26 -12.81 -3.74 -5.76
C LYS A 26 -11.71 -2.79 -6.19
N SER A 27 -11.28 -2.89 -7.43
CA SER A 27 -10.37 -1.89 -8.02
C SER A 27 -11.16 -0.71 -8.53
N ILE A 28 -10.81 0.50 -8.04
CA ILE A 28 -11.33 1.79 -8.50
C ILE A 28 -10.15 2.74 -8.54
N MET A 29 -9.84 3.25 -9.73
CA MET A 29 -8.66 4.12 -9.94
C MET A 29 -8.96 5.56 -9.52
N PHE A 30 -9.07 5.81 -8.20
CA PHE A 30 -9.36 7.15 -7.64
C PHE A 30 -8.38 8.23 -8.08
N LYS A 31 -7.14 7.85 -8.37
CA LYS A 31 -6.11 8.77 -8.88
C LYS A 31 -6.36 9.24 -10.31
N ARG A 32 -7.07 8.47 -11.11
CA ARG A 32 -7.29 8.81 -12.51
C ARG A 32 -8.20 10.02 -12.59
N GLY A 33 -7.68 11.10 -13.16
CA GLY A 33 -8.38 12.38 -13.24
C GLY A 33 -8.52 13.12 -11.90
N PHE A 34 -7.71 12.78 -10.90
CA PHE A 34 -7.59 13.57 -9.66
C PHE A 34 -6.99 14.94 -9.98
N SER A 35 -7.59 15.98 -9.45
CA SER A 35 -7.17 17.39 -9.59
C SER A 35 -7.32 18.13 -8.26
N GLU A 36 -7.18 19.45 -8.30
CA GLU A 36 -7.47 20.30 -7.14
C GLU A 36 -8.96 20.24 -6.73
N ASP A 37 -9.85 19.87 -7.64
CA ASP A 37 -11.28 19.64 -7.38
C ASP A 37 -11.54 18.29 -6.66
N GLY A 38 -10.53 17.46 -6.52
CA GLY A 38 -10.58 16.18 -5.83
C GLY A 38 -10.71 14.96 -6.75
N ILE A 39 -11.37 13.92 -6.26
CA ILE A 39 -11.64 12.66 -6.96
C ILE A 39 -12.87 12.85 -7.86
N GLN A 40 -12.81 12.30 -9.08
CA GLN A 40 -13.95 12.35 -10.01
C GLN A 40 -15.19 11.70 -9.41
N GLU A 41 -16.34 12.36 -9.54
CA GLU A 41 -17.62 11.90 -8.98
C GLU A 41 -18.00 10.49 -9.45
N GLU A 42 -17.70 10.14 -10.69
CA GLU A 42 -17.92 8.78 -11.21
C GLU A 42 -17.23 7.70 -10.36
N ASN A 43 -16.02 7.97 -9.87
CA ASN A 43 -15.27 7.04 -9.00
C ASN A 43 -15.85 6.99 -7.58
N ILE A 44 -16.36 8.12 -7.08
CA ILE A 44 -17.10 8.17 -5.81
C ILE A 44 -18.39 7.35 -5.91
N GLU A 45 -19.14 7.50 -7.00
CA GLU A 45 -20.35 6.71 -7.23
C GLU A 45 -20.08 5.21 -7.31
N LYS A 46 -19.01 4.80 -8.00
CA LYS A 46 -18.57 3.40 -8.05
C LYS A 46 -18.23 2.86 -6.66
N MET A 47 -17.56 3.66 -5.83
CA MET A 47 -17.27 3.31 -4.45
C MET A 47 -18.56 3.15 -3.65
N MET A 48 -19.46 4.13 -3.69
CA MET A 48 -20.71 4.09 -2.93
C MET A 48 -21.60 2.92 -3.34
N ALA A 49 -21.65 2.60 -4.63
CA ALA A 49 -22.38 1.42 -5.12
C ALA A 49 -21.81 0.12 -4.55
N PHE A 50 -20.49 -0.04 -4.56
CA PHE A 50 -19.83 -1.20 -3.97
C PHE A 50 -20.04 -1.27 -2.44
N ILE A 51 -19.91 -0.15 -1.73
CA ILE A 51 -20.15 -0.11 -0.28
C ILE A 51 -21.58 -0.53 0.06
N LYS A 52 -22.59 -0.04 -0.69
CA LYS A 52 -23.99 -0.45 -0.49
C LYS A 52 -24.19 -1.94 -0.71
N GLU A 53 -23.66 -2.49 -1.79
CA GLU A 53 -23.73 -3.93 -2.11
C GLU A 53 -23.18 -4.79 -0.97
N VAL A 54 -21.95 -4.51 -0.53
CA VAL A 54 -21.30 -5.33 0.53
C VAL A 54 -21.92 -5.07 1.91
N LYS A 55 -22.43 -3.85 2.16
CA LYS A 55 -23.18 -3.54 3.38
C LYS A 55 -24.41 -4.42 3.52
N GLU A 56 -25.21 -4.55 2.47
CA GLU A 56 -26.38 -5.41 2.47
C GLU A 56 -25.99 -6.89 2.62
N LYS A 57 -24.98 -7.32 1.86
CA LYS A 57 -24.51 -8.72 1.85
C LYS A 57 -24.02 -9.19 3.21
N TYR A 58 -23.33 -8.36 3.97
CA TYR A 58 -22.69 -8.71 5.25
C TYR A 58 -23.36 -8.07 6.47
N ASN A 59 -24.47 -7.36 6.29
CA ASN A 59 -25.19 -6.62 7.34
C ASN A 59 -24.26 -5.67 8.12
N LEU A 60 -23.49 -4.85 7.39
CA LEU A 60 -22.51 -3.94 7.95
C LEU A 60 -23.18 -2.71 8.56
N ASN A 61 -22.62 -2.23 9.67
CA ASN A 61 -23.04 -1.00 10.34
C ASN A 61 -21.89 -0.45 11.21
N LYS A 62 -22.04 0.75 11.75
CA LYS A 62 -20.99 1.43 12.54
C LYS A 62 -20.53 0.68 13.80
N ASN A 63 -21.30 -0.31 14.29
CA ASN A 63 -20.94 -1.06 15.50
C ASN A 63 -20.10 -2.31 15.18
N ASN A 64 -20.12 -2.76 13.92
CA ASN A 64 -19.40 -3.95 13.50
C ASN A 64 -18.38 -3.68 12.38
N THR A 65 -18.22 -2.41 11.95
CA THR A 65 -17.39 -2.06 10.80
C THR A 65 -16.52 -0.84 11.09
N GLU A 66 -15.24 -0.96 10.80
CA GLU A 66 -14.26 0.14 10.79
C GLU A 66 -13.84 0.41 9.35
N ILE A 67 -13.72 1.68 8.97
CA ILE A 67 -13.31 2.11 7.64
C ILE A 67 -12.09 3.00 7.76
N TYR A 68 -11.02 2.62 7.07
CA TYR A 68 -9.77 3.36 7.00
C TYR A 68 -9.47 3.75 5.56
N ALA A 69 -9.48 5.05 5.28
CA ALA A 69 -9.11 5.61 3.99
C ALA A 69 -7.70 6.22 4.07
N THR A 70 -6.86 5.89 3.07
CA THR A 70 -5.43 6.24 3.05
C THR A 70 -5.00 6.84 1.72
N GLY A 71 -3.78 7.34 1.64
CA GLY A 71 -3.21 7.83 0.40
C GLY A 71 -3.90 9.09 -0.12
N ILE A 72 -4.55 8.98 -1.29
CA ILE A 72 -5.17 10.11 -2.00
C ILE A 72 -6.27 10.81 -1.20
N TRP A 73 -6.94 10.09 -0.30
CA TRP A 73 -8.02 10.60 0.53
C TRP A 73 -7.59 11.74 1.46
N ARG A 74 -6.31 11.81 1.79
CA ARG A 74 -5.71 12.91 2.57
C ARG A 74 -5.53 14.22 1.76
N LYS A 75 -5.74 14.16 0.44
CA LYS A 75 -5.49 15.27 -0.48
C LYS A 75 -6.77 15.85 -1.11
N ILE A 76 -7.93 15.25 -0.83
CA ILE A 76 -9.20 15.73 -1.38
C ILE A 76 -9.64 17.02 -0.68
N PRO A 77 -10.39 17.89 -1.36
CA PRO A 77 -10.98 19.08 -0.76
C PRO A 77 -11.88 18.76 0.44
N ASN A 78 -11.89 19.63 1.43
CA ASN A 78 -12.73 19.44 2.64
C ASN A 78 -14.23 19.33 2.32
N GLU A 79 -14.70 20.04 1.30
CA GLU A 79 -16.10 19.96 0.86
C GLU A 79 -16.44 18.57 0.31
N GLN A 80 -15.56 18.02 -0.53
CA GLN A 80 -15.75 16.65 -1.05
C GLN A 80 -15.68 15.62 0.08
N LEU A 81 -14.73 15.77 1.02
CA LEU A 81 -14.64 14.89 2.19
C LEU A 81 -15.92 14.91 3.01
N ALA A 82 -16.45 16.11 3.34
CA ALA A 82 -17.68 16.26 4.11
C ALA A 82 -18.89 15.64 3.41
N ASN A 83 -18.96 15.74 2.08
CA ASN A 83 -20.01 15.08 1.27
C ASN A 83 -19.90 13.55 1.38
N ILE A 84 -18.70 13.01 1.23
CA ILE A 84 -18.45 11.57 1.35
C ILE A 84 -18.81 11.06 2.75
N GLU A 85 -18.36 11.75 3.80
CA GLU A 85 -18.69 11.41 5.19
C GLU A 85 -20.21 11.40 5.44
N THR A 86 -20.93 12.38 4.88
CA THR A 86 -22.39 12.42 4.96
C THR A 86 -23.03 11.20 4.32
N ARG A 87 -22.60 10.82 3.13
CA ARG A 87 -23.10 9.64 2.41
C ARG A 87 -22.82 8.33 3.15
N PHE A 88 -21.67 8.21 3.79
CA PHE A 88 -21.36 7.05 4.64
C PHE A 88 -22.22 7.03 5.90
N ASN A 89 -22.46 8.18 6.53
CA ASN A 89 -23.33 8.30 7.69
C ASN A 89 -24.79 7.90 7.38
N GLU A 90 -25.31 8.25 6.18
CA GLU A 90 -26.61 7.78 5.70
C GLU A 90 -26.70 6.26 5.58
N LEU A 91 -25.57 5.59 5.38
CA LEU A 91 -25.46 4.14 5.38
C LEU A 91 -25.21 3.54 6.77
N ASP A 92 -25.28 4.32 7.84
CA ASP A 92 -24.88 3.92 9.20
C ASP A 92 -23.45 3.37 9.27
N LEU A 93 -22.54 3.98 8.50
CA LEU A 93 -21.10 3.68 8.48
C LEU A 93 -20.31 4.96 8.74
N LYS A 94 -19.09 4.83 9.24
CA LYS A 94 -18.22 5.97 9.51
C LYS A 94 -17.00 5.93 8.59
N PHE A 95 -16.85 6.93 7.73
CA PHE A 95 -15.67 7.09 6.89
C PHE A 95 -14.56 7.80 7.67
N ASN A 96 -13.39 7.18 7.81
CA ASN A 96 -12.26 7.77 8.52
C ASN A 96 -11.05 7.85 7.60
N VAL A 97 -10.61 9.07 7.30
CA VAL A 97 -9.30 9.31 6.67
C VAL A 97 -8.25 9.32 7.77
N ILE A 98 -7.32 8.37 7.75
CA ILE A 98 -6.25 8.32 8.75
C ILE A 98 -5.02 9.09 8.29
N SER A 99 -4.35 9.74 9.23
CA SER A 99 -3.09 10.44 8.96
C SER A 99 -1.99 9.45 8.56
N HIS A 100 -0.96 9.95 7.87
CA HIS A 100 0.21 9.16 7.52
C HIS A 100 0.91 8.58 8.76
N ASP A 101 1.04 9.38 9.83
CA ASP A 101 1.64 8.91 11.09
C ASP A 101 0.83 7.77 11.73
N LYS A 102 -0.51 7.82 11.64
CA LYS A 102 -1.36 6.76 12.17
C LYS A 102 -1.30 5.49 11.31
N GLU A 103 -1.21 5.62 9.99
CA GLU A 103 -0.97 4.51 9.07
C GLU A 103 0.36 3.84 9.39
N ASN A 104 1.45 4.62 9.50
CA ASN A 104 2.77 4.14 9.89
C ASN A 104 2.76 3.47 11.27
N TYR A 105 2.08 4.05 12.24
CA TYR A 105 1.95 3.45 13.58
C TYR A 105 1.31 2.06 13.53
N TYR A 106 0.24 1.88 12.77
CA TYR A 106 -0.40 0.57 12.64
C TYR A 106 0.49 -0.43 11.91
N PHE A 107 1.19 0.04 10.87
CA PHE A 107 2.15 -0.74 10.14
C PHE A 107 3.30 -1.22 11.04
N GLU A 108 3.87 -0.34 11.84
CA GLU A 108 4.90 -0.67 12.81
C GLU A 108 4.42 -1.68 13.85
N LYS A 109 3.22 -1.48 14.37
CA LYS A 109 2.62 -2.40 15.35
C LYS A 109 2.38 -3.80 14.80
N ALA A 110 2.00 -3.92 13.54
CA ALA A 110 1.80 -5.20 12.87
C ALA A 110 3.12 -5.99 12.74
N MET A 111 4.26 -5.31 12.76
CA MET A 111 5.58 -5.94 12.57
C MET A 111 6.37 -6.11 13.86
N GLN A 112 5.90 -5.55 14.96
CA GLN A 112 6.56 -5.65 16.26
C GLN A 112 6.60 -7.10 16.72
N GLY A 113 7.81 -7.61 17.07
CA GLY A 113 7.99 -8.99 17.52
C GLY A 113 8.06 -10.05 16.41
N VAL A 114 8.00 -9.66 15.15
CA VAL A 114 8.04 -10.63 14.02
C VAL A 114 9.46 -11.14 13.78
N TYR A 115 10.48 -10.32 14.01
CA TYR A 115 11.88 -10.67 13.75
C TYR A 115 12.83 -9.94 14.70
N ASN A 116 13.82 -10.65 15.22
CA ASN A 116 14.73 -10.16 16.28
C ASN A 116 16.08 -9.64 15.76
N ASN A 117 16.19 -9.25 14.51
CA ASN A 117 17.41 -8.67 13.93
C ASN A 117 17.06 -7.34 13.26
N ARG A 118 17.97 -6.84 12.44
CA ARG A 118 17.75 -5.62 11.71
C ARG A 118 17.00 -5.90 10.42
N ILE A 119 15.77 -5.42 10.34
CA ILE A 119 14.90 -5.57 9.16
C ILE A 119 14.52 -4.21 8.60
N MET A 120 14.32 -4.15 7.30
CA MET A 120 13.73 -3.01 6.62
C MET A 120 12.37 -3.42 6.05
N MET A 121 11.34 -2.70 6.44
CA MET A 121 10.03 -2.83 5.82
C MET A 121 9.90 -1.83 4.67
N VAL A 122 9.39 -2.32 3.55
CA VAL A 122 9.17 -1.54 2.34
C VAL A 122 7.68 -1.59 1.99
N ASN A 123 7.03 -0.45 2.08
CA ASN A 123 5.65 -0.27 1.63
C ASN A 123 5.64 0.70 0.45
N MET A 124 5.58 0.16 -0.76
CA MET A 124 5.58 0.97 -1.98
C MET A 124 4.16 1.17 -2.49
N GLY A 125 3.70 2.40 -2.41
CA GLY A 125 2.44 2.84 -2.98
C GLY A 125 2.60 3.40 -4.40
N GLY A 126 1.52 4.02 -4.89
CA GLY A 126 1.55 4.66 -6.22
C GLY A 126 2.29 5.99 -6.23
N LYS A 127 2.32 6.73 -5.12
CA LYS A 127 2.88 8.09 -5.00
C LYS A 127 3.80 8.27 -3.79
N THR A 128 3.92 7.25 -2.95
CA THR A 128 4.79 7.27 -1.77
C THR A 128 5.45 5.91 -1.59
N THR A 129 6.61 5.91 -0.97
CA THR A 129 7.28 4.71 -0.49
C THR A 129 7.70 4.96 0.96
N GLU A 130 7.21 4.14 1.86
CA GLU A 130 7.56 4.16 3.27
C GLU A 130 8.59 3.06 3.54
N LEU A 131 9.71 3.44 4.15
CA LEU A 131 10.74 2.53 4.63
C LEU A 131 10.79 2.66 6.14
N VAL A 132 10.66 1.57 6.86
CA VAL A 132 10.83 1.53 8.31
C VAL A 132 11.91 0.53 8.67
N ILE A 133 12.94 1.02 9.34
CA ILE A 133 14.07 0.18 9.78
C ILE A 133 13.87 -0.15 11.25
N PHE A 134 13.77 -1.44 11.54
CA PHE A 134 13.72 -1.97 12.89
C PHE A 134 15.09 -2.58 13.24
N ASN A 135 15.48 -2.37 14.47
CA ASN A 135 16.60 -3.09 15.10
C ASN A 135 16.03 -3.81 16.32
N ASN A 136 15.90 -5.11 16.23
CA ASN A 136 15.02 -5.89 17.08
C ASN A 136 13.60 -5.27 17.05
N ASP A 137 12.92 -5.11 18.17
CA ASP A 137 11.55 -4.56 18.21
C ASP A 137 11.50 -3.01 18.23
N THR A 138 12.66 -2.35 18.06
CA THR A 138 12.75 -0.88 18.13
C THR A 138 12.85 -0.29 16.73
N VAL A 139 12.01 0.70 16.43
CA VAL A 139 12.14 1.48 15.20
C VAL A 139 13.40 2.34 15.31
N GLU A 140 14.37 2.05 14.46
CA GLU A 140 15.65 2.79 14.36
C GLU A 140 15.49 4.02 13.46
N ASN A 141 14.79 3.85 12.34
CA ASN A 141 14.60 4.95 11.38
C ASN A 141 13.31 4.80 10.57
N ARG A 142 12.81 5.94 10.08
CA ARG A 142 11.67 6.05 9.14
C ARG A 142 12.05 6.95 8.00
N VAL A 143 11.81 6.48 6.79
CA VAL A 143 12.00 7.26 5.56
C VAL A 143 10.70 7.26 4.78
N ASN A 144 10.17 8.44 4.54
CA ASN A 144 8.98 8.62 3.72
C ASN A 144 9.39 9.31 2.41
N LEU A 145 9.49 8.52 1.36
CA LEU A 145 9.78 9.05 0.03
C LEU A 145 8.48 9.50 -0.63
N THR A 146 8.48 10.68 -1.22
CA THR A 146 7.35 11.22 -2.01
C THR A 146 7.33 10.69 -3.43
N VAL A 147 7.85 9.49 -3.64
CA VAL A 147 7.90 8.77 -4.91
C VAL A 147 7.30 7.39 -4.76
N GLY A 148 6.53 6.98 -5.75
CA GLY A 148 5.98 5.64 -5.86
C GLY A 148 5.94 5.19 -7.31
N VAL A 149 5.33 4.04 -7.57
CA VAL A 149 5.28 3.43 -8.91
C VAL A 149 4.69 4.37 -9.97
N SER A 150 3.67 5.16 -9.60
CA SER A 150 3.04 6.10 -10.56
C SER A 150 3.95 7.27 -10.94
N ASP A 151 4.88 7.68 -10.07
CA ASP A 151 5.81 8.77 -10.39
C ASP A 151 6.85 8.33 -11.42
N VAL A 152 7.27 7.07 -11.36
CA VAL A 152 8.14 6.50 -12.39
C VAL A 152 7.42 6.47 -13.74
N PHE A 153 6.16 6.06 -13.79
CA PHE A 153 5.34 6.11 -15.01
C PHE A 153 5.08 7.53 -15.51
N ASP A 154 4.85 8.48 -14.61
CA ASP A 154 4.65 9.90 -14.98
C ASP A 154 5.95 10.51 -15.55
N LYS A 155 7.09 10.14 -14.98
CA LYS A 155 8.42 10.58 -15.45
C LYS A 155 8.79 9.91 -16.78
N TYR A 156 8.45 8.63 -16.92
CA TYR A 156 8.81 7.79 -18.07
C TYR A 156 7.56 7.14 -18.67
N PRO A 157 6.68 7.91 -19.35
CA PRO A 157 5.38 7.41 -19.82
C PRO A 157 5.48 6.24 -20.81
N ASN A 158 6.63 6.12 -21.49
CA ASN A 158 6.89 5.05 -22.46
C ASN A 158 7.68 3.87 -21.86
N ILE A 159 7.87 3.80 -20.54
CA ILE A 159 8.70 2.76 -19.90
C ILE A 159 8.25 1.32 -20.26
N ASN A 160 6.97 1.13 -20.55
CA ASN A 160 6.40 -0.17 -20.94
C ASN A 160 6.39 -0.42 -22.43
N VAL A 161 6.93 0.50 -23.22
CA VAL A 161 7.02 0.36 -24.68
C VAL A 161 8.34 -0.32 -25.01
N LEU A 162 8.27 -1.40 -25.79
CA LEU A 162 9.47 -2.06 -26.28
C LEU A 162 10.33 -1.05 -27.05
N ASP A 163 11.63 -1.05 -26.81
CA ASP A 163 12.58 -0.11 -27.41
C ASP A 163 12.29 1.39 -27.06
N SER A 164 11.78 1.65 -25.86
CA SER A 164 11.50 3.02 -25.39
C SER A 164 12.73 3.94 -25.35
N GLY A 165 13.94 3.38 -25.40
CA GLY A 165 15.19 4.11 -25.22
C GLY A 165 15.50 4.52 -23.78
N ILE A 166 14.66 4.16 -22.82
CA ILE A 166 14.85 4.44 -21.40
C ILE A 166 15.76 3.37 -20.80
N SER A 167 16.93 3.76 -20.30
CA SER A 167 17.84 2.81 -19.68
C SER A 167 17.53 2.53 -18.22
N LYS A 168 17.94 1.35 -17.73
CA LYS A 168 17.87 1.00 -16.30
C LYS A 168 18.63 2.02 -15.44
N GLU A 169 19.81 2.44 -15.89
CA GLU A 169 20.67 3.41 -15.21
C GLU A 169 19.99 4.77 -15.06
N GLU A 170 19.24 5.20 -16.07
CA GLU A 170 18.50 6.47 -16.01
C GLU A 170 17.42 6.42 -14.92
N ILE A 171 16.71 5.29 -14.79
CA ILE A 171 15.70 5.09 -13.76
C ILE A 171 16.35 5.01 -12.38
N ILE A 172 17.45 4.27 -12.22
CA ILE A 172 18.20 4.15 -10.98
C ILE A 172 18.68 5.52 -10.52
N ASN A 173 19.35 6.28 -11.38
CA ASN A 173 19.83 7.63 -11.07
C ASN A 173 18.68 8.57 -10.65
N TYR A 174 17.53 8.46 -11.30
CA TYR A 174 16.35 9.24 -10.90
C TYR A 174 15.90 8.89 -9.48
N LEU A 175 15.82 7.61 -9.14
CA LEU A 175 15.36 7.15 -7.82
C LEU A 175 16.41 7.44 -6.73
N GLU A 176 17.70 7.23 -7.00
CA GLU A 176 18.79 7.50 -6.06
C GLU A 176 18.83 8.96 -5.62
N ASN A 177 18.56 9.90 -6.53
CA ASN A 177 18.48 11.32 -6.19
C ASN A 177 17.32 11.69 -5.23
N LEU A 178 16.39 10.77 -5.01
CA LEU A 178 15.24 10.94 -4.10
C LEU A 178 15.48 10.28 -2.73
N ILE A 179 16.53 9.48 -2.59
CA ILE A 179 16.86 8.75 -1.37
C ILE A 179 17.82 9.60 -0.53
N PRO A 180 17.54 9.81 0.77
CA PRO A 180 18.46 10.53 1.65
C PRO A 180 19.80 9.78 1.81
N GLU A 181 20.93 10.50 1.68
CA GLU A 181 22.27 9.91 1.72
C GLU A 181 22.71 9.48 3.13
N ASP A 182 22.11 10.03 4.19
CA ASP A 182 22.47 9.82 5.58
C ASP A 182 21.79 8.61 6.24
N ILE A 183 21.01 7.85 5.49
CA ILE A 183 20.28 6.69 6.00
C ILE A 183 21.09 5.40 5.81
N ASN A 184 21.33 4.71 6.90
CA ASN A 184 21.88 3.35 6.83
C ASN A 184 20.79 2.32 6.51
N PHE A 185 20.76 1.84 5.27
CA PHE A 185 19.82 0.84 4.78
C PHE A 185 20.29 -0.62 4.95
N ASN A 186 21.47 -0.89 5.52
CA ASN A 186 21.90 -2.26 5.78
C ASN A 186 20.88 -2.99 6.65
N CYS A 187 20.42 -4.13 6.21
CA CYS A 187 19.48 -4.98 6.93
C CYS A 187 19.68 -6.45 6.56
N ASP A 188 19.30 -7.36 7.47
CA ASP A 188 19.36 -8.80 7.22
C ASP A 188 18.27 -9.24 6.27
N ILE A 189 17.11 -8.58 6.37
CA ILE A 189 15.89 -8.88 5.59
C ILE A 189 15.21 -7.58 5.18
N ALA A 190 14.85 -7.48 3.90
CA ALA A 190 13.90 -6.50 3.41
C ALA A 190 12.53 -7.17 3.24
N MET A 191 11.51 -6.65 3.94
CA MET A 191 10.13 -7.15 3.92
C MET A 191 9.28 -6.24 3.06
N HIS A 192 8.80 -6.75 1.93
CA HIS A 192 7.91 -6.02 1.05
C HIS A 192 6.45 -6.28 1.41
N THR A 193 5.65 -5.23 1.46
CA THR A 193 4.21 -5.28 1.71
C THR A 193 3.40 -4.87 0.48
N GLY A 194 2.09 -5.07 0.51
CA GLY A 194 1.22 -4.68 -0.59
C GLY A 194 1.18 -5.65 -1.76
N GLY A 195 1.29 -5.12 -2.99
CA GLY A 195 1.15 -5.89 -4.23
C GLY A 195 2.40 -6.63 -4.71
N GLU A 196 3.51 -6.49 -4.02
CA GLU A 196 4.84 -6.93 -4.43
C GLU A 196 4.90 -8.43 -4.74
N LEU A 197 4.32 -9.28 -3.90
CA LEU A 197 4.29 -10.72 -4.13
C LEU A 197 3.62 -11.09 -5.46
N ARG A 198 2.57 -10.38 -5.85
CA ARG A 198 1.89 -10.61 -7.14
C ARG A 198 2.82 -10.27 -8.30
N PHE A 199 3.53 -9.16 -8.20
CA PHE A 199 4.52 -8.75 -9.20
C PHE A 199 5.65 -9.78 -9.29
N GLN A 200 6.25 -10.18 -8.17
CA GLN A 200 7.33 -11.17 -8.13
C GLN A 200 6.94 -12.51 -8.76
N LYS A 201 5.70 -12.97 -8.53
CA LYS A 201 5.16 -14.17 -9.19
C LYS A 201 5.01 -13.97 -10.71
N LEU A 202 4.52 -12.80 -11.12
CA LEU A 202 4.32 -12.48 -12.53
C LEU A 202 5.62 -12.50 -13.33
N VAL A 203 6.69 -11.91 -12.79
CA VAL A 203 8.02 -11.86 -13.40
C VAL A 203 8.87 -13.11 -13.09
N LYS A 204 8.31 -14.09 -12.39
CA LYS A 204 8.90 -15.41 -12.12
C LYS A 204 10.21 -15.35 -11.32
N TYR A 205 10.24 -14.57 -10.23
CA TYR A 205 11.31 -14.67 -9.25
C TYR A 205 11.42 -16.10 -8.69
N ASN A 206 12.63 -16.53 -8.30
CA ASN A 206 12.89 -17.80 -7.63
C ASN A 206 12.43 -17.77 -6.17
N LEU A 207 11.09 -17.81 -5.96
CA LEU A 207 10.49 -17.73 -4.65
C LEU A 207 10.65 -19.03 -3.88
N LYS A 208 11.15 -18.92 -2.65
CA LYS A 208 11.38 -20.04 -1.71
C LYS A 208 10.38 -19.93 -0.54
N PRO A 209 9.95 -21.06 0.08
CA PRO A 209 9.12 -21.02 1.29
C PRO A 209 9.81 -20.23 2.42
N ASN A 210 9.08 -19.36 3.11
CA ASN A 210 9.61 -18.60 4.23
C ASN A 210 10.13 -19.53 5.35
N LYS A 211 11.32 -19.21 5.88
CA LYS A 211 11.99 -19.93 6.95
C LYS A 211 12.49 -19.04 8.09
N PHE A 212 12.26 -17.74 7.99
CA PHE A 212 12.83 -16.77 8.93
C PHE A 212 11.90 -16.50 10.12
N PHE A 213 10.60 -16.49 9.88
CA PHE A 213 9.57 -16.22 10.88
C PHE A 213 8.20 -16.77 10.43
N ASP A 214 7.33 -17.00 11.39
CA ASP A 214 5.96 -17.48 11.16
C ASP A 214 4.96 -16.40 11.60
N ASP A 215 4.69 -15.45 10.73
CA ASP A 215 3.70 -14.39 10.95
C ASP A 215 2.35 -14.68 10.27
N GLY A 216 2.25 -15.83 9.60
CA GLY A 216 1.07 -16.20 8.84
C GLY A 216 0.85 -15.41 7.55
N ILE A 217 1.62 -14.35 7.31
CA ILE A 217 1.46 -13.39 6.20
C ILE A 217 2.53 -13.60 5.13
N HIS A 218 3.80 -13.54 5.51
CA HIS A 218 4.94 -13.67 4.59
C HIS A 218 5.25 -15.14 4.31
N LYS A 219 4.70 -15.67 3.24
CA LYS A 219 4.79 -17.11 2.91
C LYS A 219 6.06 -17.50 2.16
N VAL A 220 6.72 -16.54 1.52
CA VAL A 220 7.88 -16.79 0.65
C VAL A 220 8.95 -15.73 0.83
N TYR A 221 10.16 -16.07 0.41
CA TYR A 221 11.27 -15.13 0.26
C TYR A 221 12.00 -15.36 -1.07
N VAL A 222 12.79 -14.38 -1.47
CA VAL A 222 13.79 -14.47 -2.53
C VAL A 222 15.16 -14.10 -1.92
N THR A 223 16.23 -14.76 -2.33
CA THR A 223 17.58 -14.34 -1.90
C THR A 223 17.98 -13.07 -2.62
N TYR A 224 18.86 -12.27 -2.02
CA TYR A 224 19.37 -11.06 -2.67
C TYR A 224 20.03 -11.38 -4.02
N GLU A 225 20.80 -12.47 -4.10
CA GLU A 225 21.43 -12.94 -5.33
C GLU A 225 20.40 -13.26 -6.44
N ASP A 226 19.33 -14.02 -6.10
CA ASP A 226 18.27 -14.35 -7.05
C ASP A 226 17.46 -13.09 -7.46
N PHE A 227 17.29 -12.14 -6.53
CA PHE A 227 16.62 -10.87 -6.78
C PHE A 227 17.43 -10.00 -7.75
N ASP A 228 18.72 -9.82 -7.47
CA ASP A 228 19.61 -8.99 -8.26
C ASP A 228 19.79 -9.55 -9.68
N LYS A 229 20.06 -10.84 -9.79
CA LYS A 229 20.15 -11.53 -11.09
C LYS A 229 18.88 -11.35 -11.91
N LYS A 230 17.70 -11.45 -11.29
CA LYS A 230 16.42 -11.31 -12.01
C LYS A 230 16.19 -9.88 -12.49
N ASN A 231 16.70 -8.89 -11.77
CA ASN A 231 16.59 -7.47 -12.16
C ASN A 231 17.58 -7.08 -13.27
N GLU A 232 18.55 -7.93 -13.59
CA GLU A 232 19.47 -7.75 -14.72
C GLU A 232 18.93 -8.30 -16.05
N GLU A 233 17.97 -9.24 -16.00
CA GLU A 233 17.27 -9.81 -17.16
C GLU A 233 16.27 -8.80 -17.79
#